data_003b813e108ccdb6b28fe4dd5fd22b30
#
_entry.id   003b813e108ccdb6b28fe4dd5fd22b30
#
_cell.length_a   1.000
_cell.length_b   1.000
_cell.length_c   1.000
_cell.angle_alpha   90.00
_cell.angle_beta   90.00
_cell.angle_gamma   90.00
#
_symmetry.space_group_name_H-M   'P 1'
#
loop_
_entity.id
_entity.type
_entity.pdbx_description
1 polymer ?
#
loop_
_entity_poly.entity_id
_entity_poly.type
_entity_poly.pdbx_seq_one_letter_code
_entity_poly.pdbx_strand_id
1 'polypeptide(L)'
;MKSIFFFKKKRVTLKKLFPKNKIIKDFNIENVRPLAKAQKKDISFFDKSNYSSEAQITKAGACITTENLKKYLNKKTYVIIVNNVLYELARVLGIIYSSADIDYPDLTLKKPTAKKYKTVKFGNNVLIGKNVKIGKNSIIGSNSIIEHDVKIGDNCVIGSGVIIKNSIIGDRVVFQDN
;
A
#
# COMPACT_ATOMS: atom_id res chain seq x y z
N MET A 1 -4.63 14.48 10.57
CA MET A 1 -4.29 13.06 10.76
C MET A 1 -3.19 12.69 9.76
N LYS A 2 -1.96 12.35 10.20
CA LYS A 2 -0.94 11.84 9.28
C LYS A 2 -1.42 10.50 8.73
N SER A 3 -1.62 10.41 7.42
CA SER A 3 -1.95 9.16 6.74
C SER A 3 -0.91 8.10 7.11
N ILE A 4 -1.35 7.04 7.78
CA ILE A 4 -0.50 5.91 8.10
C ILE A 4 -0.34 5.12 6.81
N PHE A 5 0.79 5.30 6.14
CA PHE A 5 1.12 4.54 4.95
C PHE A 5 2.06 3.39 5.33
N PHE A 6 1.68 2.18 4.98
CA PHE A 6 2.48 0.98 5.23
C PHE A 6 3.76 0.95 4.41
N PHE A 7 3.65 1.33 3.14
CA PHE A 7 4.70 1.09 2.16
C PHE A 7 5.50 2.35 1.89
N LYS A 8 6.80 2.20 1.75
CA LYS A 8 7.66 3.28 1.26
C LYS A 8 7.30 3.59 -0.19
N LYS A 9 6.96 4.84 -0.47
CA LYS A 9 6.69 5.31 -1.81
C LYS A 9 7.99 5.73 -2.48
N LYS A 10 8.17 5.32 -3.73
CA LYS A 10 9.21 5.88 -4.60
C LYS A 10 8.63 7.02 -5.41
N ARG A 11 9.31 8.18 -5.40
CA ARG A 11 9.03 9.24 -6.37
C ARG A 11 9.60 8.82 -7.71
N VAL A 12 8.76 8.78 -8.73
CA VAL A 12 9.15 8.33 -10.07
C VAL A 12 8.62 9.31 -11.09
N THR A 13 9.40 9.65 -12.12
CA THR A 13 8.91 10.53 -13.18
C THR A 13 7.93 9.80 -14.09
N LEU A 14 7.02 10.56 -14.69
CA LEU A 14 6.02 10.01 -15.62
C LEU A 14 6.69 9.26 -16.78
N LYS A 15 7.81 9.79 -17.29
CA LYS A 15 8.60 9.16 -18.34
C LYS A 15 9.18 7.81 -17.92
N LYS A 16 9.64 7.67 -16.69
CA LYS A 16 10.11 6.37 -16.15
C LYS A 16 8.97 5.37 -15.94
N LEU A 17 7.77 5.85 -15.60
CA LEU A 17 6.59 5.00 -15.49
C LEU A 17 6.13 4.48 -16.86
N PHE A 18 6.23 5.30 -17.90
CA PHE A 18 5.74 4.98 -19.24
C PHE A 18 6.83 5.19 -20.32
N PRO A 19 7.89 4.37 -20.33
CA PRO A 19 9.03 4.58 -21.23
C PRO A 19 8.69 4.37 -22.71
N LYS A 20 7.62 3.63 -23.00
CA LYS A 20 7.13 3.38 -24.37
C LYS A 20 6.21 4.48 -24.89
N ASN A 21 5.73 5.38 -24.05
CA ASN A 21 4.83 6.46 -24.43
C ASN A 21 5.65 7.73 -24.75
N LYS A 22 5.25 8.47 -25.77
CA LYS A 22 5.83 9.79 -26.07
C LYS A 22 5.38 10.81 -24.99
N ILE A 23 6.16 10.95 -23.92
CA ILE A 23 5.89 11.91 -22.84
C ILE A 23 6.50 13.26 -23.23
N ILE A 24 5.63 14.24 -23.51
CA ILE A 24 6.02 15.62 -23.89
C ILE A 24 6.43 16.41 -22.67
N LYS A 25 5.69 16.28 -21.57
CA LYS A 25 5.95 16.97 -20.30
C LYS A 25 6.20 15.98 -19.20
N ASP A 26 7.45 15.87 -18.74
CA ASP A 26 7.83 14.97 -17.64
C ASP A 26 7.69 15.67 -16.29
N PHE A 27 7.19 14.97 -15.29
CA PHE A 27 7.08 15.44 -13.91
C PHE A 27 7.04 14.26 -12.93
N ASN A 28 7.31 14.55 -11.67
CA ASN A 28 7.33 13.53 -10.62
C ASN A 28 5.92 13.13 -10.21
N ILE A 29 5.68 11.82 -10.16
CA ILE A 29 4.51 11.20 -9.56
C ILE A 29 4.88 10.74 -8.14
N GLU A 30 4.07 11.12 -7.17
CA GLU A 30 4.29 10.79 -5.75
C GLU A 30 3.31 9.73 -5.24
N ASN A 31 2.18 9.53 -5.95
CA ASN A 31 1.13 8.62 -5.47
C ASN A 31 0.21 8.14 -6.59
N VAL A 32 -0.52 7.06 -6.33
CA VAL A 32 -1.68 6.63 -7.12
C VAL A 32 -2.93 6.88 -6.30
N ARG A 33 -3.92 7.55 -6.88
CA ARG A 33 -5.18 7.86 -6.19
C ARG A 33 -6.39 7.77 -7.14
N PRO A 34 -7.58 7.42 -6.63
CA PRO A 34 -8.84 7.52 -7.39
C PRO A 34 -9.07 8.94 -7.90
N LEU A 35 -9.82 9.08 -9.00
CA LEU A 35 -10.11 10.37 -9.67
C LEU A 35 -10.56 11.46 -8.70
N ALA A 36 -11.50 11.17 -7.82
CA ALA A 36 -12.08 12.13 -6.88
C ALA A 36 -11.09 12.65 -5.81
N LYS A 37 -10.03 11.88 -5.49
CA LYS A 37 -9.07 12.20 -4.42
C LYS A 37 -7.67 12.59 -4.94
N ALA A 38 -7.45 12.46 -6.24
CA ALA A 38 -6.15 12.73 -6.85
C ALA A 38 -5.80 14.22 -6.83
N GLN A 39 -4.51 14.52 -6.67
CA GLN A 39 -3.93 15.86 -6.67
C GLN A 39 -2.88 15.99 -7.79
N LYS A 40 -2.35 17.20 -8.00
CA LYS A 40 -1.43 17.55 -9.11
C LYS A 40 -0.20 16.67 -9.26
N LYS A 41 0.25 16.01 -8.19
CA LYS A 41 1.41 15.10 -8.20
C LYS A 41 0.99 13.62 -8.16
N ASP A 42 -0.30 13.34 -8.27
CA ASP A 42 -0.79 11.98 -8.28
C ASP A 42 -1.09 11.54 -9.72
N ILE A 43 -0.94 10.24 -9.97
CA ILE A 43 -1.49 9.58 -11.13
C ILE A 43 -2.80 8.90 -10.75
N SER A 44 -3.80 9.04 -11.60
CA SER A 44 -5.09 8.38 -11.47
C SER A 44 -5.32 7.40 -12.61
N PHE A 45 -6.45 6.73 -12.59
CA PHE A 45 -6.87 5.77 -13.62
C PHE A 45 -8.37 5.93 -13.90
N PHE A 46 -8.74 5.70 -15.16
CA PHE A 46 -10.12 5.84 -15.62
C PHE A 46 -10.42 4.76 -16.65
N ASP A 47 -11.13 3.71 -16.24
CA ASP A 47 -11.39 2.48 -17.01
C ASP A 47 -12.86 2.25 -17.37
N LYS A 48 -13.80 3.00 -16.76
CA LYS A 48 -15.24 2.85 -16.95
C LYS A 48 -15.94 4.20 -17.06
N SER A 49 -16.85 4.32 -18.03
CA SER A 49 -17.62 5.56 -18.29
C SER A 49 -18.47 6.04 -17.10
N ASN A 50 -18.82 5.15 -16.17
CA ASN A 50 -19.58 5.49 -14.96
C ASN A 50 -18.87 6.53 -14.08
N TYR A 51 -17.54 6.71 -14.24
CA TYR A 51 -16.74 7.68 -13.50
C TYR A 51 -16.43 8.94 -14.31
N SER A 52 -17.23 9.22 -15.36
CA SER A 52 -16.99 10.37 -16.25
C SER A 52 -17.13 11.72 -15.54
N SER A 53 -18.03 11.85 -14.58
CA SER A 53 -18.18 13.07 -13.78
C SER A 53 -16.92 13.36 -12.93
N GLU A 54 -16.37 12.35 -12.27
CA GLU A 54 -15.13 12.50 -11.52
C GLU A 54 -13.93 12.75 -12.44
N ALA A 55 -13.92 12.14 -13.64
CA ALA A 55 -12.87 12.37 -14.63
C ALA A 55 -12.84 13.82 -15.13
N GLN A 56 -13.99 14.48 -15.28
CA GLN A 56 -14.10 15.89 -15.68
C GLN A 56 -13.55 16.86 -14.64
N ILE A 57 -13.67 16.55 -13.36
CA ILE A 57 -13.30 17.44 -12.26
C ILE A 57 -12.02 17.03 -11.54
N THR A 58 -11.39 15.89 -11.90
CA THR A 58 -10.19 15.41 -11.24
C THR A 58 -9.06 16.44 -11.22
N LYS A 59 -8.30 16.47 -10.14
CA LYS A 59 -7.09 17.30 -9.99
C LYS A 59 -5.81 16.48 -10.22
N ALA A 60 -5.93 15.25 -10.75
CA ALA A 60 -4.78 14.39 -11.05
C ALA A 60 -3.81 15.05 -12.03
N GLY A 61 -2.51 14.95 -11.77
CA GLY A 61 -1.50 15.41 -12.70
C GLY A 61 -1.45 14.57 -13.97
N ALA A 62 -1.66 13.24 -13.85
CA ALA A 62 -1.80 12.33 -14.98
C ALA A 62 -2.94 11.33 -14.74
N CYS A 63 -3.48 10.77 -15.81
CA CYS A 63 -4.49 9.72 -15.75
C CYS A 63 -4.25 8.65 -16.82
N ILE A 64 -4.25 7.39 -16.41
CA ILE A 64 -4.18 6.21 -17.28
C ILE A 64 -5.60 5.94 -17.77
N THR A 65 -5.80 5.87 -19.07
CA THR A 65 -7.13 5.63 -19.67
C THR A 65 -7.01 5.02 -21.07
N THR A 66 -8.16 4.70 -21.66
CA THR A 66 -8.25 4.25 -23.06
C THR A 66 -8.55 5.41 -24.00
N GLU A 67 -8.33 5.18 -25.31
CA GLU A 67 -8.62 6.16 -26.36
C GLU A 67 -10.08 6.63 -26.33
N ASN A 68 -11.03 5.71 -26.10
CA ASN A 68 -12.46 6.00 -26.09
C ASN A 68 -12.90 6.88 -24.88
N LEU A 69 -12.20 6.76 -23.78
CA LEU A 69 -12.56 7.44 -22.53
C LEU A 69 -11.84 8.78 -22.33
N LYS A 70 -10.74 9.03 -23.06
CA LYS A 70 -9.95 10.27 -22.91
C LYS A 70 -10.78 11.55 -23.03
N LYS A 71 -11.86 11.52 -23.84
CA LYS A 71 -12.73 12.67 -24.08
C LYS A 71 -13.44 13.21 -22.83
N TYR A 72 -13.58 12.38 -21.80
CA TYR A 72 -14.20 12.77 -20.53
C TYR A 72 -13.23 13.41 -19.54
N LEU A 73 -11.91 13.31 -19.78
CA LEU A 73 -10.93 13.94 -18.89
C LEU A 73 -10.81 15.44 -19.14
N ASN A 74 -10.59 16.20 -18.07
CA ASN A 74 -10.37 17.62 -18.21
C ASN A 74 -9.02 17.92 -18.90
N LYS A 75 -8.91 19.07 -19.58
CA LYS A 75 -7.73 19.48 -20.38
C LYS A 75 -6.46 19.71 -19.55
N LYS A 76 -6.54 19.78 -18.21
CA LYS A 76 -5.39 20.03 -17.32
C LYS A 76 -4.67 18.73 -16.92
N THR A 77 -5.33 17.58 -17.06
CA THR A 77 -4.80 16.26 -16.71
C THR A 77 -3.97 15.70 -17.87
N TYR A 78 -2.75 15.29 -17.62
CA TYR A 78 -1.93 14.61 -18.62
C TYR A 78 -2.47 13.21 -18.89
N VAL A 79 -2.85 12.92 -20.12
CA VAL A 79 -3.52 11.66 -20.50
C VAL A 79 -2.50 10.64 -20.96
N ILE A 80 -2.51 9.45 -20.36
CA ILE A 80 -1.74 8.27 -20.78
C ILE A 80 -2.69 7.27 -21.40
N ILE A 81 -2.59 7.09 -22.72
CA ILE A 81 -3.42 6.14 -23.46
C ILE A 81 -2.78 4.75 -23.40
N VAL A 82 -3.60 3.78 -23.01
CA VAL A 82 -3.21 2.37 -22.91
C VAL A 82 -4.35 1.44 -23.38
N ASN A 83 -4.04 0.22 -23.73
CA ASN A 83 -5.03 -0.78 -24.13
C ASN A 83 -5.73 -1.41 -22.91
N ASN A 84 -5.00 -1.59 -21.80
CA ASN A 84 -5.53 -2.19 -20.57
C ASN A 84 -5.13 -1.32 -19.37
N VAL A 85 -6.12 -0.57 -18.86
CA VAL A 85 -5.93 0.39 -17.76
C VAL A 85 -5.55 -0.31 -16.46
N LEU A 86 -6.20 -1.42 -16.13
CA LEU A 86 -5.95 -2.12 -14.86
C LEU A 86 -4.60 -2.82 -14.84
N TYR A 87 -4.15 -3.37 -15.96
CA TYR A 87 -2.80 -3.92 -16.10
C TYR A 87 -1.73 -2.84 -15.87
N GLU A 88 -1.88 -1.68 -16.52
CA GLU A 88 -0.93 -0.59 -16.37
C GLU A 88 -0.99 0.03 -14.95
N LEU A 89 -2.16 0.08 -14.34
CA LEU A 89 -2.32 0.48 -12.94
C LEU A 89 -1.53 -0.46 -12.01
N ALA A 90 -1.69 -1.77 -12.15
CA ALA A 90 -0.96 -2.76 -11.35
C ALA A 90 0.56 -2.60 -11.52
N ARG A 91 1.03 -2.42 -12.75
CA ARG A 91 2.45 -2.18 -13.06
C ARG A 91 2.98 -0.90 -12.39
N VAL A 92 2.23 0.19 -12.47
CA VAL A 92 2.58 1.47 -11.84
C VAL A 92 2.61 1.36 -10.31
N LEU A 93 1.64 0.65 -9.73
CA LEU A 93 1.60 0.36 -8.28
C LEU A 93 2.85 -0.41 -7.84
N GLY A 94 3.26 -1.46 -8.55
CA GLY A 94 4.48 -2.22 -8.27
C GLY A 94 5.76 -1.38 -8.33
N ILE A 95 5.82 -0.37 -9.21
CA ILE A 95 6.97 0.53 -9.30
C ILE A 95 6.99 1.54 -8.14
N ILE A 96 5.85 2.18 -7.84
CA ILE A 96 5.74 3.22 -6.80
C ILE A 96 5.81 2.60 -5.40
N TYR A 97 5.20 1.44 -5.20
CA TYR A 97 5.13 0.72 -3.93
C TYR A 97 5.86 -0.62 -3.98
N SER A 98 7.11 -0.61 -4.37
CA SER A 98 7.90 -1.84 -4.62
C SER A 98 8.05 -2.79 -3.42
N SER A 99 7.64 -2.37 -2.22
CA SER A 99 7.63 -3.21 -1.01
C SER A 99 6.24 -3.71 -0.63
N ALA A 100 5.24 -3.50 -1.49
CA ALA A 100 3.85 -3.89 -1.24
C ALA A 100 3.50 -5.28 -1.78
N ASP A 101 4.45 -5.99 -2.33
CA ASP A 101 4.27 -7.37 -2.73
C ASP A 101 4.32 -8.25 -1.49
N ILE A 102 3.17 -8.86 -1.16
CA ILE A 102 2.93 -9.62 0.07
C ILE A 102 2.87 -11.12 -0.16
N ASP A 103 3.03 -11.55 -1.40
CA ASP A 103 2.87 -12.96 -1.77
C ASP A 103 4.15 -13.79 -1.51
N TYR A 104 5.27 -13.12 -1.28
CA TYR A 104 6.53 -13.78 -0.96
C TYR A 104 6.67 -14.06 0.54
N PRO A 105 7.31 -15.17 0.91
CA PRO A 105 7.66 -15.46 2.31
C PRO A 105 8.50 -14.33 2.92
N ASP A 106 8.23 -13.97 4.17
CA ASP A 106 9.04 -13.00 4.91
C ASP A 106 10.34 -13.65 5.42
N LEU A 107 11.44 -13.41 4.72
CA LEU A 107 12.77 -13.90 5.10
C LEU A 107 13.41 -13.09 6.24
N THR A 108 12.73 -12.08 6.79
CA THR A 108 13.24 -11.26 7.90
C THR A 108 12.83 -11.77 9.28
N LEU A 109 12.10 -12.88 9.34
CA LEU A 109 11.56 -13.47 10.57
C LEU A 109 12.66 -13.85 11.57
N LYS A 110 12.49 -13.45 12.83
CA LYS A 110 13.40 -13.74 13.94
C LYS A 110 12.62 -13.92 15.24
N LYS A 111 13.20 -14.65 16.20
CA LYS A 111 12.64 -14.70 17.56
C LYS A 111 12.58 -13.30 18.19
N PRO A 112 11.50 -12.95 18.90
CA PRO A 112 11.41 -11.68 19.61
C PRO A 112 12.45 -11.59 20.73
N THR A 113 12.94 -10.38 21.00
CA THR A 113 13.89 -10.14 22.09
C THR A 113 13.21 -9.35 23.20
N ALA A 114 13.41 -9.75 24.47
CA ALA A 114 12.90 -9.05 25.64
C ALA A 114 13.33 -7.57 25.70
N LYS A 115 14.55 -7.27 25.22
CA LYS A 115 15.06 -5.88 25.15
C LYS A 115 14.18 -4.96 24.30
N LYS A 116 13.63 -5.46 23.19
CA LYS A 116 12.79 -4.68 22.27
C LYS A 116 11.34 -4.61 22.72
N TYR A 117 10.83 -5.68 23.32
CA TYR A 117 9.41 -5.85 23.69
C TYR A 117 9.22 -6.09 25.19
N LYS A 118 9.65 -5.12 26.02
CA LYS A 118 9.75 -5.28 27.48
C LYS A 118 8.46 -5.69 28.19
N THR A 119 7.30 -5.27 27.68
CA THR A 119 5.99 -5.50 28.32
C THR A 119 5.10 -6.45 27.52
N VAL A 120 5.62 -7.03 26.43
CA VAL A 120 4.89 -7.99 25.61
C VAL A 120 5.23 -9.41 26.05
N LYS A 121 4.21 -10.25 26.20
CA LYS A 121 4.39 -11.69 26.52
C LYS A 121 4.34 -12.50 25.23
N PHE A 122 5.24 -13.43 25.09
CA PHE A 122 5.33 -14.32 23.93
C PHE A 122 5.22 -15.77 24.35
N GLY A 123 4.41 -16.53 23.62
CA GLY A 123 4.43 -18.00 23.66
C GLY A 123 5.67 -18.58 22.99
N ASN A 124 5.69 -19.90 22.88
CA ASN A 124 6.78 -20.64 22.25
C ASN A 124 6.77 -20.48 20.72
N ASN A 125 7.94 -20.51 20.08
CA ASN A 125 8.10 -20.50 18.61
C ASN A 125 7.46 -19.30 17.89
N VAL A 126 7.34 -18.15 18.56
CA VAL A 126 6.87 -16.92 17.92
C VAL A 126 7.98 -16.35 17.05
N LEU A 127 7.62 -15.95 15.80
CA LEU A 127 8.51 -15.30 14.87
C LEU A 127 8.00 -13.91 14.51
N ILE A 128 8.93 -12.93 14.42
CA ILE A 128 8.61 -11.53 14.17
C ILE A 128 9.51 -10.98 13.07
N GLY A 129 8.89 -10.38 12.07
CA GLY A 129 9.55 -9.77 10.93
C GLY A 129 10.15 -8.39 11.22
N LYS A 130 10.80 -7.85 10.21
CA LYS A 130 11.43 -6.52 10.25
C LYS A 130 10.39 -5.42 10.46
N ASN A 131 10.74 -4.37 11.21
CA ASN A 131 9.91 -3.17 11.46
C ASN A 131 8.58 -3.42 12.17
N VAL A 132 8.36 -4.60 12.74
CA VAL A 132 7.16 -4.88 13.54
C VAL A 132 7.16 -4.04 14.80
N LYS A 133 6.00 -3.46 15.11
CA LYS A 133 5.73 -2.71 16.35
C LYS A 133 4.58 -3.39 17.08
N ILE A 134 4.79 -3.70 18.35
CA ILE A 134 3.78 -4.29 19.22
C ILE A 134 3.66 -3.38 20.45
N GLY A 135 2.44 -3.01 20.75
CA GLY A 135 2.09 -2.14 21.89
C GLY A 135 2.26 -2.85 23.23
N LYS A 136 2.20 -2.05 24.29
CA LYS A 136 2.43 -2.50 25.68
C LYS A 136 1.39 -3.54 26.11
N ASN A 137 1.81 -4.45 26.99
CA ASN A 137 0.95 -5.44 27.65
C ASN A 137 0.21 -6.38 26.69
N SER A 138 0.64 -6.46 25.43
CA SER A 138 0.06 -7.41 24.47
C SER A 138 0.62 -8.82 24.68
N ILE A 139 -0.16 -9.81 24.29
CA ILE A 139 0.18 -11.23 24.40
C ILE A 139 0.15 -11.84 23.00
N ILE A 140 1.19 -12.57 22.63
CA ILE A 140 1.30 -13.28 21.35
C ILE A 140 1.40 -14.76 21.64
N GLY A 141 0.41 -15.52 21.18
CA GLY A 141 0.32 -16.97 21.39
C GLY A 141 1.42 -17.77 20.68
N SER A 142 1.57 -19.02 21.09
CA SER A 142 2.61 -19.91 20.55
C SER A 142 2.44 -20.18 19.06
N ASN A 143 3.56 -20.41 18.35
CA ASN A 143 3.61 -20.72 16.91
C ASN A 143 3.02 -19.61 16.00
N SER A 144 2.85 -18.39 16.52
CA SER A 144 2.32 -17.27 15.74
C SER A 144 3.45 -16.55 15.00
N ILE A 145 3.11 -16.03 13.80
CA ILE A 145 4.02 -15.32 12.92
C ILE A 145 3.49 -13.91 12.67
N ILE A 146 4.29 -12.90 13.03
CA ILE A 146 3.98 -11.50 12.74
C ILE A 146 4.97 -11.03 11.68
N GLU A 147 4.52 -10.95 10.43
CA GLU A 147 5.38 -10.58 9.31
C GLU A 147 5.80 -9.11 9.35
N HIS A 148 6.74 -8.74 8.48
CA HIS A 148 7.34 -7.40 8.45
C HIS A 148 6.29 -6.28 8.33
N ASP A 149 6.66 -5.11 8.87
CA ASP A 149 5.89 -3.85 8.81
C ASP A 149 4.50 -3.88 9.49
N VAL A 150 4.14 -4.96 10.20
CA VAL A 150 2.89 -5.04 10.99
C VAL A 150 2.96 -4.14 12.21
N LYS A 151 1.82 -3.52 12.54
CA LYS A 151 1.64 -2.73 13.77
C LYS A 151 0.49 -3.30 14.59
N ILE A 152 0.75 -3.57 15.86
CA ILE A 152 -0.22 -4.03 16.85
C ILE A 152 -0.26 -2.99 17.97
N GLY A 153 -1.46 -2.60 18.38
CA GLY A 153 -1.69 -1.65 19.45
C GLY A 153 -1.44 -2.22 20.85
N ASP A 154 -1.84 -1.46 21.86
CA ASP A 154 -1.68 -1.83 23.28
C ASP A 154 -2.76 -2.82 23.73
N ASN A 155 -2.42 -3.67 24.72
CA ASN A 155 -3.34 -4.61 25.38
C ASN A 155 -4.04 -5.57 24.39
N CYS A 156 -3.38 -5.98 23.33
CA CYS A 156 -3.90 -6.95 22.36
C CYS A 156 -3.59 -8.39 22.79
N VAL A 157 -4.45 -9.31 22.39
CA VAL A 157 -4.23 -10.75 22.54
C VAL A 157 -4.27 -11.38 21.15
N ILE A 158 -3.16 -11.97 20.75
CA ILE A 158 -3.06 -12.75 19.49
C ILE A 158 -2.95 -14.20 19.91
N GLY A 159 -3.91 -15.01 19.45
CA GLY A 159 -3.96 -16.44 19.74
C GLY A 159 -2.79 -17.23 19.16
N SER A 160 -2.77 -18.53 19.43
CA SER A 160 -1.73 -19.44 18.92
C SER A 160 -1.95 -19.77 17.45
N GLY A 161 -0.88 -19.98 16.70
CA GLY A 161 -0.91 -20.36 15.28
C GLY A 161 -1.30 -19.24 14.32
N VAL A 162 -1.51 -18.01 14.81
CA VAL A 162 -1.98 -16.87 13.98
C VAL A 162 -0.86 -16.30 13.14
N ILE A 163 -1.14 -16.09 11.83
CA ILE A 163 -0.23 -15.41 10.91
C ILE A 163 -0.80 -14.03 10.57
N ILE A 164 -0.05 -12.96 10.86
CA ILE A 164 -0.46 -11.59 10.57
C ILE A 164 0.48 -10.98 9.53
N LYS A 165 -0.11 -10.52 8.43
CA LYS A 165 0.58 -9.86 7.32
C LYS A 165 -0.04 -8.49 7.05
N ASN A 166 0.80 -7.51 6.69
CA ASN A 166 0.36 -6.19 6.17
C ASN A 166 -0.83 -5.57 6.90
N SER A 167 -0.82 -5.61 8.24
CA SER A 167 -1.95 -5.20 9.06
C SER A 167 -1.59 -4.10 10.05
N ILE A 168 -2.56 -3.22 10.30
CA ILE A 168 -2.54 -2.30 11.45
C ILE A 168 -3.69 -2.70 12.36
N ILE A 169 -3.36 -3.13 13.55
CA ILE A 169 -4.28 -3.57 14.58
C ILE A 169 -4.32 -2.50 15.66
N GLY A 170 -5.52 -2.06 15.99
CA GLY A 170 -5.75 -1.09 17.08
C GLY A 170 -5.51 -1.68 18.46
N ASP A 171 -5.83 -0.90 19.50
CA ASP A 171 -5.68 -1.35 20.87
C ASP A 171 -6.81 -2.30 21.29
N ARG A 172 -6.54 -3.19 22.24
CA ARG A 172 -7.51 -4.10 22.89
C ARG A 172 -8.21 -5.05 21.90
N VAL A 173 -7.53 -5.43 20.83
CA VAL A 173 -8.03 -6.41 19.86
C VAL A 173 -7.64 -7.82 20.29
N VAL A 174 -8.58 -8.75 20.13
CA VAL A 174 -8.38 -10.18 20.39
C VAL A 174 -8.52 -10.96 19.10
N PHE A 175 -7.49 -11.72 18.75
CA PHE A 175 -7.53 -12.77 17.72
C PHE A 175 -7.56 -14.12 18.43
N GLN A 176 -8.49 -14.97 18.06
CA GLN A 176 -8.55 -16.34 18.56
C GLN A 176 -7.47 -17.21 17.91
N ASP A 177 -7.26 -18.40 18.48
CA ASP A 177 -6.36 -19.41 17.93
C ASP A 177 -6.84 -19.83 16.51
N ASN A 178 -5.87 -20.22 15.67
CA ASN A 178 -6.13 -20.70 14.31
C ASN A 178 -5.76 -22.17 14.22
#